data_e65e8db9c560532cb6b7ce30171588c8
#
_entry.id   e65e8db9c560532cb6b7ce30171588c8
#
_cell.length_a   1.000
_cell.length_b   1.000
_cell.length_c   1.000
_cell.angle_alpha   90.00
_cell.angle_beta   90.00
_cell.angle_gamma   90.00
#
_symmetry.space_group_name_H-M   'P 1'
#
loop_
_entity.id
_entity.type
_entity.pdbx_description
1 polymer ?
#
loop_
_entity_poly.entity_id
_entity_poly.type
_entity_poly.pdbx_seq_one_letter_code
_entity_poly.pdbx_strand_id
1 'polypeptide(L)'
;MSLQEIVVMIHDGEYGRAISSLEHEVKDESKPPQIRIEYCKWLAECNHRMEDYQECGKWYLEAVRIILSAPGDGRSKAKAALTLCDRAIESYEKGGDSADVLVAARVKQYVVGLAK
;
A
#
# COMPACT_ATOMS: atom_id res chain seq x y z
N MET A 1 13.74 -14.20 0.41
CA MET A 1 13.13 -14.34 1.73
C MET A 1 11.62 -14.48 1.57
N SER A 2 11.00 -15.42 2.25
CA SER A 2 9.57 -15.65 2.15
C SER A 2 8.78 -14.59 2.94
N LEU A 3 7.52 -14.41 2.58
CA LEU A 3 6.63 -13.50 3.32
C LEU A 3 6.49 -13.92 4.79
N GLN A 4 6.45 -15.24 5.06
CA GLN A 4 6.41 -15.77 6.42
C GLN A 4 7.62 -15.31 7.25
N GLU A 5 8.81 -15.38 6.70
CA GLU A 5 10.03 -14.93 7.38
C GLU A 5 9.98 -13.42 7.67
N ILE A 6 9.44 -12.65 6.72
CA ILE A 6 9.30 -11.20 6.87
C ILE A 6 8.27 -10.88 7.98
N VAL A 7 7.15 -11.60 8.02
CA VAL A 7 6.12 -11.40 9.06
C VAL A 7 6.69 -11.71 10.45
N VAL A 8 7.54 -12.73 10.58
CA VAL A 8 8.22 -13.02 11.83
C VAL A 8 9.10 -11.86 12.26
N MET A 9 9.86 -11.25 11.34
CA MET A 9 10.67 -10.06 11.65
C MET A 9 9.79 -8.91 12.18
N ILE A 10 8.62 -8.71 11.56
CA ILE A 10 7.69 -7.66 11.98
C ILE A 10 7.20 -7.92 13.40
N HIS A 11 6.84 -9.17 13.70
CA HIS A 11 6.43 -9.59 15.04
C HIS A 11 7.52 -9.33 16.08
N ASP A 12 8.78 -9.52 15.69
CA ASP A 12 9.93 -9.32 16.57
C ASP A 12 10.33 -7.84 16.68
N GLY A 13 9.62 -6.94 15.98
CA GLY A 13 9.92 -5.52 16.01
C GLY A 13 11.06 -5.08 15.11
N GLU A 14 11.54 -5.96 14.24
CA GLU A 14 12.65 -5.68 13.30
C GLU A 14 12.13 -4.98 12.04
N TYR A 15 11.47 -3.83 12.22
CA TYR A 15 10.78 -3.13 11.12
C TYR A 15 11.71 -2.68 10.00
N GLY A 16 12.89 -2.16 10.35
CA GLY A 16 13.86 -1.72 9.34
C GLY A 16 14.31 -2.83 8.41
N ARG A 17 14.60 -4.01 8.97
CA ARG A 17 14.98 -5.18 8.18
C ARG A 17 13.82 -5.67 7.31
N ALA A 18 12.62 -5.70 7.88
CA ALA A 18 11.42 -6.11 7.16
C ALA A 18 11.14 -5.17 5.98
N ILE A 19 11.26 -3.86 6.20
CA ILE A 19 11.06 -2.84 5.15
C ILE A 19 12.03 -3.07 4.00
N SER A 20 13.32 -3.24 4.29
CA SER A 20 14.33 -3.47 3.25
C SER A 20 14.02 -4.71 2.42
N SER A 21 13.63 -5.80 3.07
CA SER A 21 13.28 -7.05 2.38
C SER A 21 12.03 -6.89 1.54
N LEU A 22 11.00 -6.24 2.07
CA LEU A 22 9.74 -6.01 1.36
C LEU A 22 9.92 -5.09 0.15
N GLU A 23 10.72 -4.03 0.29
CA GLU A 23 11.01 -3.13 -0.82
C GLU A 23 11.70 -3.85 -1.98
N HIS A 24 12.61 -4.75 -1.65
CA HIS A 24 13.27 -5.57 -2.65
C HIS A 24 12.27 -6.49 -3.37
N GLU A 25 11.40 -7.16 -2.61
CA GLU A 25 10.43 -8.11 -3.15
C GLU A 25 9.33 -7.44 -3.99
N VAL A 26 8.86 -6.27 -3.57
CA VAL A 26 7.77 -5.57 -4.28
C VAL A 26 8.19 -5.08 -5.67
N LYS A 27 9.48 -4.85 -5.88
CA LYS A 27 10.02 -4.41 -7.16
C LYS A 27 10.12 -5.53 -8.19
N ASP A 28 10.00 -6.78 -7.76
CA ASP A 28 10.06 -7.94 -8.65
C ASP A 28 8.72 -8.09 -9.38
N GLU A 29 8.66 -7.54 -10.59
CA GLU A 29 7.45 -7.56 -11.42
C GLU A 29 7.09 -8.94 -11.95
N SER A 30 7.98 -9.93 -11.79
CA SER A 30 7.68 -11.32 -12.16
C SER A 30 6.71 -11.97 -11.16
N LYS A 31 6.54 -11.40 -9.98
CA LYS A 31 5.62 -11.91 -8.96
C LYS A 31 4.18 -11.53 -9.29
N PRO A 32 3.21 -12.40 -8.94
CA PRO A 32 1.80 -12.09 -9.17
C PRO A 32 1.37 -10.80 -8.49
N PRO A 33 0.45 -10.03 -9.10
CA PRO A 33 -0.02 -8.77 -8.50
C PRO A 33 -0.56 -8.92 -7.08
N GLN A 34 -1.26 -9.99 -6.77
CA GLN A 34 -1.83 -10.24 -5.43
C GLN A 34 -0.73 -10.30 -4.37
N ILE A 35 0.40 -10.92 -4.70
CA ILE A 35 1.54 -11.02 -3.78
C ILE A 35 2.19 -9.65 -3.60
N ARG A 36 2.37 -8.91 -4.69
CA ARG A 36 2.97 -7.57 -4.64
C ARG A 36 2.10 -6.61 -3.83
N ILE A 37 0.77 -6.73 -3.94
CA ILE A 37 -0.17 -5.95 -3.13
C ILE A 37 0.01 -6.26 -1.65
N GLU A 38 0.17 -7.53 -1.29
CA GLU A 38 0.42 -7.92 0.11
C GLU A 38 1.73 -7.32 0.63
N TYR A 39 2.78 -7.31 -0.17
CA TYR A 39 4.04 -6.67 0.21
C TYR A 39 3.84 -5.17 0.47
N CYS A 40 3.07 -4.49 -0.36
CA CYS A 40 2.76 -3.06 -0.16
C CYS A 40 2.02 -2.82 1.15
N LYS A 41 1.04 -3.66 1.47
CA LYS A 41 0.28 -3.55 2.72
C LYS A 41 1.19 -3.74 3.95
N TRP A 42 2.10 -4.71 3.90
CA TRP A 42 3.04 -4.92 4.99
C TRP A 42 4.05 -3.79 5.11
N LEU A 43 4.48 -3.22 3.98
CA LEU A 43 5.33 -2.02 3.98
C LEU A 43 4.61 -0.85 4.65
N ALA A 44 3.34 -0.63 4.31
CA ALA A 44 2.55 0.41 4.94
C ALA A 44 2.43 0.18 6.45
N GLU A 45 2.17 -1.07 6.87
CA GLU A 45 2.05 -1.41 8.29
C GLU A 45 3.35 -1.18 9.06
N CYS A 46 4.49 -1.58 8.48
CA CYS A 46 5.80 -1.36 9.11
C CYS A 46 6.09 0.12 9.27
N ASN A 47 5.84 0.91 8.24
CA ASN A 47 6.05 2.34 8.29
C ASN A 47 5.10 3.03 9.27
N HIS A 48 3.86 2.56 9.36
CA HIS A 48 2.91 3.05 10.35
C HIS A 48 3.43 2.84 11.78
N ARG A 49 3.96 1.65 12.06
CA ARG A 49 4.51 1.32 13.39
C ARG A 49 5.75 2.14 13.71
N MET A 50 6.50 2.57 12.69
CA MET A 50 7.65 3.46 12.85
C MET A 50 7.24 4.94 12.85
N GLU A 51 5.95 5.21 12.77
CA GLU A 51 5.39 6.57 12.70
C GLU A 51 5.86 7.35 11.47
N ASP A 52 6.26 6.65 10.42
CA ASP A 52 6.56 7.25 9.12
C ASP A 52 5.27 7.22 8.27
N TYR A 53 4.38 8.15 8.57
CA TYR A 53 3.05 8.17 7.99
C TYR A 53 3.07 8.53 6.50
N GLN A 54 4.03 9.32 6.06
CA GLN A 54 4.19 9.66 4.64
C GLN A 54 4.53 8.41 3.82
N GLU A 55 5.50 7.63 4.24
CA GLU A 55 5.85 6.37 3.58
C GLU A 55 4.69 5.36 3.66
N CYS A 56 4.00 5.32 4.79
CA CYS A 56 2.82 4.47 4.95
C CYS A 56 1.78 4.77 3.87
N GLY A 57 1.42 6.03 3.69
CA GLY A 57 0.45 6.45 2.67
C GLY A 57 0.93 6.13 1.26
N LYS A 58 2.19 6.36 0.99
CA LYS A 58 2.80 6.05 -0.31
C LYS A 58 2.64 4.58 -0.70
N TRP A 59 2.85 3.66 0.24
CA TRP A 59 2.74 2.23 -0.04
C TRP A 59 1.29 1.79 -0.24
N TYR A 60 0.33 2.40 0.47
CA TYR A 60 -1.07 2.15 0.19
C TYR A 60 -1.46 2.59 -1.23
N LEU A 61 -0.97 3.76 -1.69
CA LEU A 61 -1.23 4.22 -3.05
C LEU A 61 -0.54 3.34 -4.10
N GLU A 62 0.65 2.82 -3.79
CA GLU A 62 1.32 1.87 -4.68
C GLU A 62 0.50 0.59 -4.84
N ALA A 63 -0.09 0.09 -3.76
CA ALA A 63 -1.00 -1.04 -3.81
C ALA A 63 -2.20 -0.74 -4.71
N VAL A 64 -2.77 0.46 -4.61
CA VAL A 64 -3.86 0.90 -5.49
C VAL A 64 -3.42 0.86 -6.95
N ARG A 65 -2.24 1.39 -7.26
CA ARG A 65 -1.70 1.37 -8.63
C ARG A 65 -1.60 -0.06 -9.18
N ILE A 66 -1.09 -0.98 -8.38
CA ILE A 66 -0.94 -2.38 -8.78
C ILE A 66 -2.31 -3.01 -9.02
N ILE A 67 -3.28 -2.77 -8.13
CA ILE A 67 -4.64 -3.28 -8.27
C ILE A 67 -5.25 -2.81 -9.61
N LEU A 68 -5.16 -1.51 -9.90
CA LEU A 68 -5.76 -0.94 -11.10
C LEU A 68 -5.07 -1.41 -12.38
N SER A 69 -3.80 -1.74 -12.31
CA SER A 69 -3.02 -2.23 -13.46
C SER A 69 -3.22 -3.72 -13.72
N ALA A 70 -3.71 -4.47 -12.74
CA ALA A 70 -3.90 -5.91 -12.86
C ALA A 70 -5.13 -6.23 -13.72
N PRO A 71 -5.15 -7.40 -14.41
CA PRO A 71 -6.35 -7.82 -15.12
C PRO A 71 -7.49 -8.12 -14.16
N GLY A 72 -8.71 -7.94 -14.62
CA GLY A 72 -9.90 -8.25 -13.85
C GLY A 72 -11.00 -7.21 -14.00
N ASP A 73 -12.12 -7.46 -13.31
CA ASP A 73 -13.31 -6.61 -13.35
C ASP A 73 -13.06 -5.26 -12.66
N GLY A 74 -13.40 -4.18 -13.35
CA GLY A 74 -13.20 -2.81 -12.83
C GLY A 74 -13.91 -2.53 -11.52
N ARG A 75 -15.12 -3.05 -11.33
CA ARG A 75 -15.88 -2.85 -10.09
C ARG A 75 -15.23 -3.53 -8.90
N SER A 76 -14.82 -4.78 -9.08
CA SER A 76 -14.14 -5.53 -8.00
C SER A 76 -12.82 -4.89 -7.62
N LYS A 77 -12.05 -4.46 -8.62
CA LYS A 77 -10.80 -3.74 -8.39
C LYS A 77 -11.04 -2.43 -7.65
N ALA A 78 -12.08 -1.69 -8.05
CA ALA A 78 -12.41 -0.42 -7.40
C ALA A 78 -12.76 -0.60 -5.93
N LYS A 79 -13.51 -1.64 -5.56
CA LYS A 79 -13.83 -1.92 -4.16
C LYS A 79 -12.59 -2.13 -3.31
N ALA A 80 -11.67 -2.96 -3.78
CA ALA A 80 -10.41 -3.22 -3.08
C ALA A 80 -9.57 -1.95 -2.98
N ALA A 81 -9.49 -1.19 -4.06
CA ALA A 81 -8.70 0.04 -4.12
C ALA A 81 -9.25 1.14 -3.23
N LEU A 82 -10.58 1.26 -3.10
CA LEU A 82 -11.20 2.31 -2.26
C LEU A 82 -10.76 2.22 -0.80
N THR A 83 -10.73 1.02 -0.23
CA THR A 83 -10.28 0.83 1.15
C THR A 83 -8.85 1.32 1.32
N LEU A 84 -7.99 1.03 0.35
CA LEU A 84 -6.59 1.43 0.41
C LEU A 84 -6.42 2.94 0.20
N CYS A 85 -7.25 3.56 -0.65
CA CYS A 85 -7.26 5.01 -0.80
C CYS A 85 -7.60 5.70 0.52
N ASP A 86 -8.61 5.20 1.24
CA ASP A 86 -9.00 5.76 2.53
C ASP A 86 -7.87 5.62 3.55
N ARG A 87 -7.19 4.50 3.57
CA ARG A 87 -6.04 4.29 4.46
C ARG A 87 -4.88 5.23 4.12
N ALA A 88 -4.64 5.47 2.83
CA ALA A 88 -3.61 6.41 2.39
C ALA A 88 -3.94 7.83 2.88
N ILE A 89 -5.19 8.25 2.71
CA ILE A 89 -5.64 9.57 3.17
C ILE A 89 -5.44 9.71 4.69
N GLU A 90 -5.87 8.72 5.47
CA GLU A 90 -5.67 8.73 6.93
C GLU A 90 -4.20 8.86 7.31
N SER A 91 -3.33 8.12 6.62
CA SER A 91 -1.89 8.15 6.89
C SER A 91 -1.29 9.53 6.62
N TYR A 92 -1.63 10.11 5.49
CA TYR A 92 -1.14 11.45 5.13
C TYR A 92 -1.70 12.51 6.09
N GLU A 93 -2.95 12.37 6.52
CA GLU A 93 -3.54 13.28 7.52
C GLU A 93 -2.78 13.20 8.85
N LYS A 94 -2.47 12.01 9.31
CA LYS A 94 -1.67 11.81 10.52
C LYS A 94 -0.29 12.42 10.40
N GLY A 95 0.31 12.36 9.22
CA GLY A 95 1.62 12.95 8.94
C GLY A 95 1.58 14.46 8.74
N GLY A 96 0.41 15.06 8.66
CA GLY A 96 0.25 16.51 8.43
C GLY A 96 0.60 16.95 7.02
N ASP A 97 0.55 16.04 6.05
CA ASP A 97 0.94 16.31 4.66
C ASP A 97 -0.30 16.63 3.81
N SER A 98 -0.67 17.91 3.79
CA SER A 98 -1.87 18.37 3.06
C SER A 98 -1.78 18.13 1.55
N ALA A 99 -0.59 18.27 0.97
CA ALA A 99 -0.42 18.07 -0.48
C ALA A 99 -0.67 16.61 -0.86
N ASP A 100 -0.15 15.68 -0.09
CA ASP A 100 -0.35 14.26 -0.35
C ASP A 100 -1.79 13.82 -0.06
N VAL A 101 -2.45 14.43 0.92
CA VAL A 101 -3.88 14.22 1.16
C VAL A 101 -4.68 14.56 -0.10
N LEU A 102 -4.38 15.70 -0.74
CA LEU A 102 -5.06 16.09 -1.98
C LEU A 102 -4.81 15.09 -3.11
N VAL A 103 -3.58 14.62 -3.27
CA VAL A 103 -3.24 13.62 -4.28
C VAL A 103 -4.04 12.34 -4.05
N ALA A 104 -4.04 11.85 -2.81
CA ALA A 104 -4.77 10.62 -2.46
C ALA A 104 -6.27 10.77 -2.67
N ALA A 105 -6.83 11.94 -2.34
CA ALA A 105 -8.25 12.23 -2.55
C ALA A 105 -8.61 12.21 -4.04
N ARG A 106 -7.74 12.72 -4.91
CA ARG A 106 -7.94 12.67 -6.36
C ARG A 106 -7.89 11.24 -6.89
N VAL A 107 -6.96 10.44 -6.39
CA VAL A 107 -6.90 9.01 -6.73
C VAL A 107 -8.20 8.33 -6.33
N LYS A 108 -8.69 8.61 -5.12
CA LYS A 108 -9.97 8.07 -4.64
C LYS A 108 -11.12 8.44 -5.57
N GLN A 109 -11.21 9.69 -6.02
CA GLN A 109 -12.26 10.14 -6.95
C GLN A 109 -12.23 9.36 -8.25
N TYR A 110 -11.05 9.13 -8.80
CA TYR A 110 -10.88 8.31 -10.00
C TYR A 110 -11.40 6.89 -9.77
N VAL A 111 -11.04 6.28 -8.64
CA VAL A 111 -11.45 4.92 -8.28
C VAL A 111 -12.96 4.84 -8.09
N VAL A 112 -13.57 5.84 -7.45
CA VAL A 112 -15.04 5.94 -7.29
C VAL A 112 -15.72 5.92 -8.67
N GLY A 113 -15.14 6.64 -9.63
CA GLY A 113 -15.65 6.64 -11.00
C GLY A 113 -15.63 5.26 -11.65
N LEU A 114 -14.62 4.45 -11.36
CA LEU A 114 -14.53 3.09 -11.88
C LEU A 114 -15.56 2.13 -11.26
N ALA A 115 -16.04 2.44 -10.06
CA ALA A 115 -17.01 1.61 -9.33
C ALA A 115 -18.44 1.78 -9.83
N LYS A 116 -18.72 2.80 -10.64
CA LYS A 116 -20.06 3.11 -11.14
C LYS A 116 -20.47 2.29 -12.36
#